data_accc51ef36e372bd2ad4dad9ad0cc9a9
#
_entry.id   accc51ef36e372bd2ad4dad9ad0cc9a9
#
_cell.length_a   1.000
_cell.length_b   1.000
_cell.length_c   1.000
_cell.angle_alpha   90.00
_cell.angle_beta   90.00
_cell.angle_gamma   90.00
#
_symmetry.space_group_name_H-M   'P 1'
#
loop_
_entity.id
_entity.type
_entity.pdbx_description
1 polymer ?
#
loop_
_entity_poly.entity_id
_entity_poly.type
_entity_poly.pdbx_seq_one_letter_code
_entity_poly.pdbx_strand_id
1 'polypeptide(L)'
;MKLIKLKIFNLILIFLIYPIHLYACENIIFSNSEIYILSKKNNEEFKFDIQIADTKIKRKKGFQCKKQIKKNEGMFFLWKFEDKRYFWMKNTEFSLDIIFINKNLEIVDIFFDAKPYDLTTITSDKKAKYVLELQSGVFKSFNLEIGDKIFFKKNKKIVSN
;
A
#
# COMPACT_ATOMS: atom_id res chain seq x y z
N MET A 1 -18.49 -76.55 -15.35
CA MET A 1 -18.94 -75.23 -15.67
C MET A 1 -18.50 -74.30 -14.53
N LYS A 2 -17.35 -73.54 -14.71
CA LYS A 2 -16.74 -72.69 -13.65
C LYS A 2 -17.27 -71.26 -13.75
N LEU A 3 -17.97 -70.79 -12.73
CA LEU A 3 -18.42 -69.40 -12.60
C LEU A 3 -17.23 -68.53 -12.27
N ILE A 4 -16.87 -67.64 -13.17
CA ILE A 4 -15.89 -66.58 -12.94
C ILE A 4 -16.54 -65.45 -12.16
N LYS A 5 -16.14 -65.31 -10.89
CA LYS A 5 -16.55 -64.16 -10.05
C LYS A 5 -15.75 -62.93 -10.49
N LEU A 6 -16.40 -62.02 -11.18
CA LEU A 6 -15.87 -60.70 -11.50
C LEU A 6 -15.81 -59.85 -10.25
N LYS A 7 -14.65 -59.62 -9.66
CA LYS A 7 -14.45 -58.67 -8.59
C LYS A 7 -14.49 -57.25 -9.18
N ILE A 8 -15.58 -56.57 -8.91
CA ILE A 8 -15.68 -55.14 -9.20
C ILE A 8 -14.78 -54.42 -8.18
N PHE A 9 -13.64 -53.93 -8.63
CA PHE A 9 -12.74 -53.10 -7.86
C PHE A 9 -13.31 -51.66 -7.85
N ASN A 10 -14.02 -51.31 -6.76
CA ASN A 10 -14.50 -49.95 -6.55
C ASN A 10 -13.31 -49.05 -6.35
N LEU A 11 -12.88 -48.38 -7.43
CA LEU A 11 -11.89 -47.31 -7.39
C LEU A 11 -12.57 -46.04 -6.82
N ILE A 12 -12.53 -45.88 -5.48
CA ILE A 12 -12.96 -44.64 -4.85
C ILE A 12 -11.90 -43.59 -5.21
N LEU A 13 -12.21 -42.78 -6.22
CA LEU A 13 -11.45 -41.59 -6.57
C LEU A 13 -11.65 -40.56 -5.48
N ILE A 14 -10.80 -40.58 -4.47
CA ILE A 14 -10.76 -39.52 -3.45
C ILE A 14 -10.26 -38.25 -4.15
N PHE A 15 -11.19 -37.41 -4.62
CA PHE A 15 -10.91 -36.03 -4.96
C PHE A 15 -10.46 -35.36 -3.67
N LEU A 16 -9.15 -35.24 -3.47
CA LEU A 16 -8.59 -34.31 -2.50
C LEU A 16 -9.00 -32.91 -2.98
N ILE A 17 -10.14 -32.44 -2.45
CA ILE A 17 -10.55 -31.04 -2.57
C ILE A 17 -9.56 -30.26 -1.70
N TYR A 18 -8.41 -29.90 -2.28
CA TYR A 18 -7.58 -28.85 -1.71
C TYR A 18 -8.47 -27.60 -1.67
N PRO A 19 -8.72 -27.02 -0.50
CA PRO A 19 -9.38 -25.73 -0.47
C PRO A 19 -8.49 -24.77 -1.25
N ILE A 20 -8.89 -24.45 -2.47
CA ILE A 20 -8.34 -23.30 -3.18
C ILE A 20 -8.71 -22.13 -2.27
N HIS A 21 -7.75 -21.72 -1.44
CA HIS A 21 -7.87 -20.45 -0.74
C HIS A 21 -7.88 -19.39 -1.83
N LEU A 22 -9.04 -19.13 -2.40
CA LEU A 22 -9.29 -17.86 -3.04
C LEU A 22 -8.98 -16.82 -1.96
N TYR A 23 -7.81 -16.18 -2.09
CA TYR A 23 -7.51 -14.97 -1.34
C TYR A 23 -8.51 -13.93 -1.82
N ALA A 24 -9.74 -14.00 -1.25
CA ALA A 24 -10.73 -12.99 -1.46
C ALA A 24 -10.10 -11.67 -1.03
N CYS A 25 -10.17 -10.67 -1.89
CA CYS A 25 -9.74 -9.33 -1.57
C CYS A 25 -10.64 -8.83 -0.44
N GLU A 26 -10.21 -8.99 0.83
CA GLU A 26 -10.95 -8.50 1.98
C GLU A 26 -11.27 -7.02 1.80
N ASN A 27 -12.54 -6.68 1.95
CA ASN A 27 -13.02 -5.30 1.92
C ASN A 27 -12.66 -4.61 3.24
N ILE A 28 -11.45 -4.06 3.32
CA ILE A 28 -11.01 -3.24 4.45
C ILE A 28 -11.40 -1.80 4.20
N ILE A 29 -12.13 -1.21 5.14
CA ILE A 29 -12.54 0.19 5.07
C ILE A 29 -11.40 1.07 5.56
N PHE A 30 -10.91 1.95 4.69
CA PHE A 30 -9.94 2.99 5.01
C PHE A 30 -10.66 4.30 5.29
N SER A 31 -10.15 5.10 6.23
CA SER A 31 -10.53 6.50 6.33
C SER A 31 -9.80 7.30 5.26
N ASN A 32 -10.49 8.29 4.69
CA ASN A 32 -9.92 9.20 3.71
C ASN A 32 -9.47 10.49 4.38
N SER A 33 -8.45 11.12 3.84
CA SER A 33 -7.93 12.40 4.26
C SER A 33 -7.26 13.12 3.08
N GLU A 34 -6.83 14.34 3.31
CA GLU A 34 -6.04 15.11 2.35
C GLU A 34 -4.70 15.45 2.98
N ILE A 35 -3.63 15.31 2.21
CA ILE A 35 -2.31 15.82 2.56
C ILE A 35 -1.84 16.81 1.51
N TYR A 36 -0.93 17.66 1.92
CA TYR A 36 -0.25 18.62 1.08
C TYR A 36 1.24 18.40 1.20
N ILE A 37 1.95 18.43 0.09
CA ILE A 37 3.41 18.42 0.06
C ILE A 37 3.87 19.81 -0.37
N LEU A 38 4.67 20.45 0.46
CA LEU A 38 5.31 21.73 0.17
C LEU A 38 6.69 21.47 -0.42
N SER A 39 6.86 21.79 -1.68
CA SER A 39 8.16 21.72 -2.36
C SER A 39 9.06 22.86 -1.86
N LYS A 40 10.24 22.52 -1.37
CA LYS A 40 11.26 23.48 -0.96
C LYS A 40 11.82 24.29 -2.14
N LYS A 41 11.83 23.67 -3.33
CA LYS A 41 12.47 24.25 -4.51
C LYS A 41 11.74 25.49 -5.04
N ASN A 42 10.41 25.41 -5.12
CA ASN A 42 9.57 26.45 -5.72
C ASN A 42 8.48 26.98 -4.81
N ASN A 43 8.41 26.48 -3.57
CA ASN A 43 7.40 26.83 -2.57
C ASN A 43 5.95 26.54 -3.04
N GLU A 44 5.78 25.58 -3.93
CA GLU A 44 4.47 25.13 -4.39
C GLU A 44 3.89 24.04 -3.49
N GLU A 45 2.57 24.07 -3.32
CA GLU A 45 1.81 23.07 -2.57
C GLU A 45 1.11 22.10 -3.53
N PHE A 46 1.34 20.81 -3.33
CA PHE A 46 0.67 19.75 -4.08
C PHE A 46 -0.27 18.97 -3.18
N LYS A 47 -1.54 18.90 -3.58
CA LYS A 47 -2.59 18.19 -2.85
C LYS A 47 -2.71 16.75 -3.30
N PHE A 48 -2.84 15.84 -2.32
CA PHE A 48 -3.14 14.43 -2.55
C PHE A 48 -4.32 13.97 -1.69
N ASP A 49 -5.23 13.23 -2.30
CA ASP A 49 -6.32 12.54 -1.64
C ASP A 49 -5.82 11.16 -1.19
N ILE A 50 -5.81 10.88 0.10
CA ILE A 50 -5.16 9.70 0.64
C ILE A 50 -6.11 8.80 1.42
N GLN A 51 -5.83 7.50 1.36
CA GLN A 51 -6.36 6.51 2.28
C GLN A 51 -5.40 6.34 3.46
N ILE A 52 -5.94 6.21 4.66
CA ILE A 52 -5.15 6.11 5.90
C ILE A 52 -5.00 4.66 6.33
N ALA A 53 -3.74 4.20 6.40
CA ALA A 53 -3.37 2.87 6.91
C ALA A 53 -2.74 2.97 8.31
N ASP A 54 -3.58 3.07 9.34
CA ASP A 54 -3.20 3.31 10.74
C ASP A 54 -3.18 2.05 11.61
N THR A 55 -3.75 0.94 11.15
CA THR A 55 -3.74 -0.35 11.85
C THR A 55 -2.84 -1.37 11.18
N LYS A 56 -2.42 -2.42 11.91
CA LYS A 56 -1.62 -3.51 11.35
C LYS A 56 -2.30 -4.17 10.14
N ILE A 57 -3.61 -4.35 10.19
CA ILE A 57 -4.40 -4.97 9.12
C ILE A 57 -4.41 -4.07 7.89
N LYS A 58 -4.71 -2.76 8.05
CA LYS A 58 -4.69 -1.79 6.96
C LYS A 58 -3.31 -1.66 6.32
N ARG A 59 -2.25 -1.57 7.13
CA ARG A 59 -0.87 -1.52 6.60
C ARG A 59 -0.48 -2.79 5.84
N LYS A 60 -0.92 -3.98 6.32
CA LYS A 60 -0.70 -5.25 5.59
C LYS A 60 -1.46 -5.28 4.27
N LYS A 61 -2.67 -4.72 4.23
CA LYS A 61 -3.51 -4.66 3.03
C LYS A 61 -2.91 -3.74 1.98
N GLY A 62 -2.54 -2.51 2.34
CA GLY A 62 -2.06 -1.54 1.36
C GLY A 62 -2.97 -1.45 0.14
N PHE A 63 -2.40 -1.34 -1.04
CA PHE A 63 -3.11 -1.33 -2.33
C PHE A 63 -3.36 -2.73 -2.93
N GLN A 64 -3.20 -3.81 -2.16
CA GLN A 64 -3.49 -5.15 -2.67
C GLN A 64 -4.91 -5.23 -3.25
N CYS A 65 -5.04 -5.87 -4.42
CA CYS A 65 -6.28 -6.06 -5.16
C CYS A 65 -6.90 -4.77 -5.72
N LYS A 66 -6.22 -3.64 -5.66
CA LYS A 66 -6.62 -2.43 -6.38
C LYS A 66 -5.95 -2.44 -7.75
N LYS A 67 -6.72 -2.17 -8.82
CA LYS A 67 -6.20 -2.23 -10.19
C LYS A 67 -5.36 -1.01 -10.56
N GLN A 68 -5.71 0.15 -10.03
CA GLN A 68 -5.03 1.44 -10.28
C GLN A 68 -5.46 2.49 -9.27
N ILE A 69 -4.70 3.58 -9.20
CA ILE A 69 -5.03 4.82 -8.50
C ILE A 69 -4.86 6.01 -9.43
N LYS A 70 -5.49 7.14 -9.11
CA LYS A 70 -5.27 8.39 -9.84
C LYS A 70 -3.94 9.02 -9.42
N LYS A 71 -3.41 9.94 -10.26
CA LYS A 71 -2.15 10.65 -9.97
C LYS A 71 -2.16 11.45 -8.67
N ASN A 72 -3.32 11.95 -8.25
CA ASN A 72 -3.50 12.68 -7.00
C ASN A 72 -4.02 11.81 -5.84
N GLU A 73 -4.09 10.49 -6.02
CA GLU A 73 -4.47 9.55 -4.96
C GLU A 73 -3.24 8.85 -4.39
N GLY A 74 -3.31 8.50 -3.10
CA GLY A 74 -2.25 7.77 -2.42
C GLY A 74 -2.72 6.99 -1.21
N MET A 75 -1.78 6.33 -0.54
CA MET A 75 -2.02 5.72 0.77
C MET A 75 -0.96 6.19 1.75
N PHE A 76 -1.43 6.64 2.92
CA PHE A 76 -0.58 7.17 3.97
C PHE A 76 -0.58 6.22 5.16
N PHE A 77 0.59 5.65 5.42
CA PHE A 77 0.82 4.68 6.47
C PHE A 77 1.34 5.39 7.72
N LEU A 78 0.75 5.06 8.87
CA LEU A 78 1.11 5.66 10.15
C LEU A 78 1.57 4.59 11.15
N TRP A 79 2.60 4.95 11.94
CA TRP A 79 3.03 4.19 13.10
C TRP A 79 3.16 5.10 14.32
N LYS A 80 3.13 4.50 15.51
CA LYS A 80 3.27 5.22 16.77
C LYS A 80 4.68 5.80 16.93
N PHE A 81 5.71 5.07 16.50
CA PHE A 81 7.12 5.43 16.66
C PHE A 81 7.85 5.40 15.31
N GLU A 82 8.94 6.16 15.21
CA GLU A 82 9.90 6.05 14.12
C GLU A 82 10.67 4.75 14.22
N ASP A 83 10.81 4.05 13.08
CA ASP A 83 11.65 2.86 12.96
C ASP A 83 11.95 2.55 11.49
N LYS A 84 12.76 1.54 11.20
CA LYS A 84 12.89 0.96 9.86
C LYS A 84 11.53 0.47 9.40
N ARG A 85 11.17 0.76 8.12
CA ARG A 85 9.90 0.31 7.51
C ARG A 85 10.20 -0.59 6.34
N TYR A 86 9.39 -1.64 6.21
CA TYR A 86 9.57 -2.69 5.22
C TYR A 86 8.30 -2.81 4.41
N PHE A 87 8.45 -2.78 3.09
CA PHE A 87 7.37 -2.86 2.12
C PHE A 87 7.65 -3.94 1.09
N TRP A 88 6.65 -4.32 0.36
CA TRP A 88 6.68 -5.23 -0.76
C TRP A 88 5.50 -4.94 -1.68
N MET A 89 5.54 -5.42 -2.93
CA MET A 89 4.48 -5.21 -3.91
C MET A 89 3.54 -6.43 -4.06
N LYS A 90 3.40 -7.23 -2.98
CA LYS A 90 2.54 -8.42 -3.00
C LYS A 90 1.11 -8.05 -3.38
N ASN A 91 0.56 -8.72 -4.43
CA ASN A 91 -0.79 -8.50 -4.94
C ASN A 91 -1.12 -7.04 -5.27
N THR A 92 -0.11 -6.22 -5.60
CA THR A 92 -0.27 -4.84 -6.07
C THR A 92 -0.03 -4.82 -7.57
N GLU A 93 -1.02 -4.37 -8.34
CA GLU A 93 -1.10 -4.54 -9.80
C GLU A 93 -0.45 -3.40 -10.60
N PHE A 94 -0.01 -2.34 -9.94
CA PHE A 94 0.58 -1.15 -10.57
C PHE A 94 1.82 -0.69 -9.80
N SER A 95 2.73 0.01 -10.51
CA SER A 95 3.96 0.51 -9.92
C SER A 95 3.72 1.68 -8.98
N LEU A 96 4.51 1.76 -7.91
CA LEU A 96 4.43 2.79 -6.87
C LEU A 96 5.77 3.48 -6.64
N ASP A 97 5.71 4.77 -6.29
CA ASP A 97 6.77 5.46 -5.58
C ASP A 97 6.48 5.34 -4.08
N ILE A 98 7.44 4.83 -3.29
CA ILE A 98 7.32 4.61 -1.85
C ILE A 98 8.18 5.65 -1.14
N ILE A 99 7.53 6.59 -0.44
CA ILE A 99 8.13 7.79 0.10
C ILE A 99 8.20 7.66 1.62
N PHE A 100 9.41 7.65 2.19
CA PHE A 100 9.65 7.51 3.62
C PHE A 100 9.72 8.89 4.28
N ILE A 101 9.01 9.06 5.41
CA ILE A 101 8.77 10.35 6.04
C ILE A 101 9.06 10.23 7.53
N ASN A 102 9.84 11.16 8.08
CA ASN A 102 10.22 11.18 9.48
C ASN A 102 9.07 11.70 10.40
N LYS A 103 9.33 11.73 11.72
CA LYS A 103 8.36 12.26 12.71
C LYS A 103 8.03 13.72 12.56
N ASN A 104 8.89 14.50 11.89
CA ASN A 104 8.70 15.92 11.64
C ASN A 104 7.94 16.19 10.32
N LEU A 105 7.39 15.12 9.71
CA LEU A 105 6.68 15.16 8.42
C LEU A 105 7.58 15.63 7.26
N GLU A 106 8.85 15.31 7.31
CA GLU A 106 9.83 15.61 6.28
C GLU A 106 10.19 14.34 5.50
N ILE A 107 10.25 14.43 4.18
CA ILE A 107 10.64 13.31 3.30
C ILE A 107 12.13 13.05 3.52
N VAL A 108 12.45 11.81 3.89
CA VAL A 108 13.83 11.41 4.23
C VAL A 108 14.44 10.42 3.25
N ASP A 109 13.60 9.70 2.50
CA ASP A 109 14.03 8.74 1.50
C ASP A 109 12.90 8.38 0.55
N ILE A 110 13.23 7.85 -0.64
CA ILE A 110 12.27 7.47 -1.66
C ILE A 110 12.75 6.23 -2.40
N PHE A 111 11.90 5.24 -2.53
CA PHE A 111 12.07 4.14 -3.45
C PHE A 111 11.19 4.36 -4.68
N PHE A 112 11.81 4.59 -5.82
CA PHE A 112 11.10 4.86 -7.08
C PHE A 112 10.70 3.59 -7.81
N ASP A 113 9.53 3.62 -8.40
CA ASP A 113 9.07 2.65 -9.39
C ASP A 113 9.12 1.19 -8.89
N ALA A 114 8.61 0.98 -7.66
CA ALA A 114 8.41 -0.35 -7.12
C ALA A 114 7.51 -1.16 -8.07
N LYS A 115 8.03 -2.29 -8.58
CA LYS A 115 7.38 -3.05 -9.66
C LYS A 115 6.20 -3.85 -9.14
N PRO A 116 5.11 -3.99 -9.94
CA PRO A 116 3.98 -4.83 -9.58
C PRO A 116 4.42 -6.24 -9.22
N TYR A 117 3.78 -6.82 -8.19
CA TYR A 117 3.98 -8.19 -7.72
C TYR A 117 5.39 -8.54 -7.22
N ASP A 118 6.33 -7.59 -7.15
CA ASP A 118 7.66 -7.82 -6.63
C ASP A 118 7.60 -8.11 -5.11
N LEU A 119 8.17 -9.23 -4.68
CA LEU A 119 8.25 -9.65 -3.29
C LEU A 119 9.56 -9.25 -2.61
N THR A 120 10.46 -8.61 -3.34
CA THR A 120 11.70 -8.07 -2.78
C THR A 120 11.38 -7.02 -1.72
N THR A 121 12.07 -7.11 -0.60
CA THR A 121 11.87 -6.16 0.49
C THR A 121 12.37 -4.78 0.11
N ILE A 122 11.49 -3.80 0.19
CA ILE A 122 11.78 -2.38 0.01
C ILE A 122 11.91 -1.75 1.39
N THR A 123 13.01 -1.06 1.65
CA THR A 123 13.26 -0.38 2.92
C THR A 123 14.07 0.89 2.69
N SER A 124 14.03 1.80 3.65
CA SER A 124 14.89 2.99 3.71
C SER A 124 16.06 2.77 4.64
N ASP A 125 17.19 3.40 4.37
CA ASP A 125 18.28 3.49 5.32
C ASP A 125 17.97 4.42 6.50
N LYS A 126 17.00 5.30 6.33
CA LYS A 126 16.52 6.22 7.36
C LYS A 126 15.33 5.62 8.11
N LYS A 127 15.19 6.01 9.40
CA LYS A 127 13.97 5.68 10.16
C LYS A 127 12.82 6.54 9.67
N ALA A 128 11.63 5.95 9.58
CA ALA A 128 10.41 6.62 9.17
C ALA A 128 9.27 6.40 10.18
N LYS A 129 8.50 7.44 10.45
CA LYS A 129 7.25 7.35 11.22
C LYS A 129 6.05 7.16 10.30
N TYR A 130 6.16 7.67 9.08
CA TYR A 130 5.13 7.60 8.06
C TYR A 130 5.72 7.12 6.74
N VAL A 131 4.86 6.56 5.90
CA VAL A 131 5.19 6.24 4.51
C VAL A 131 4.02 6.67 3.64
N LEU A 132 4.30 7.28 2.49
CA LEU A 132 3.32 7.64 1.49
C LEU A 132 3.59 6.82 0.23
N GLU A 133 2.59 6.09 -0.23
CA GLU A 133 2.59 5.43 -1.53
C GLU A 133 1.82 6.28 -2.54
N LEU A 134 2.45 6.60 -3.66
CA LEU A 134 1.86 7.29 -4.81
C LEU A 134 2.07 6.44 -6.07
N GLN A 135 1.29 6.70 -7.11
CA GLN A 135 1.53 6.10 -8.42
C GLN A 135 2.96 6.44 -8.90
N SER A 136 3.65 5.46 -9.47
CA SER A 136 5.01 5.66 -9.98
C SER A 136 5.11 6.83 -10.95
N GLY A 137 6.18 7.62 -10.81
CA GLY A 137 6.47 8.81 -11.61
C GLY A 137 5.76 10.08 -11.15
N VAL A 138 4.78 9.99 -10.25
CA VAL A 138 4.07 11.17 -9.72
C VAL A 138 5.03 12.07 -8.96
N PHE A 139 5.86 11.52 -8.10
CA PHE A 139 6.83 12.27 -7.33
C PHE A 139 7.73 13.14 -8.21
N LYS A 140 8.27 12.56 -9.28
CA LYS A 140 9.11 13.29 -10.24
C LYS A 140 8.32 14.32 -11.05
N SER A 141 7.07 14.02 -11.41
CA SER A 141 6.23 14.93 -12.21
C SER A 141 5.88 16.24 -11.49
N PHE A 142 5.89 16.23 -10.14
CA PHE A 142 5.69 17.40 -9.31
C PHE A 142 7.00 18.03 -8.82
N ASN A 143 8.17 17.59 -9.34
CA ASN A 143 9.50 18.05 -8.91
C ASN A 143 9.72 18.02 -7.39
N LEU A 144 9.16 17.00 -6.75
CA LEU A 144 9.34 16.78 -5.32
C LEU A 144 10.72 16.19 -5.02
N GLU A 145 11.25 16.48 -3.83
CA GLU A 145 12.59 16.04 -3.43
C GLU A 145 12.69 15.66 -1.95
N ILE A 146 13.79 15.00 -1.57
CA ILE A 146 14.09 14.70 -0.17
C ILE A 146 14.22 16.05 0.58
N GLY A 147 13.56 16.11 1.76
CA GLY A 147 13.49 17.29 2.60
C GLY A 147 12.24 18.15 2.35
N ASP A 148 11.40 17.83 1.36
CA ASP A 148 10.08 18.44 1.24
C ASP A 148 9.22 18.05 2.44
N LYS A 149 8.26 18.92 2.79
CA LYS A 149 7.43 18.75 3.99
C LYS A 149 6.00 18.38 3.65
N ILE A 150 5.46 17.49 4.45
CA ILE A 150 4.05 17.10 4.37
C ILE A 150 3.29 17.77 5.50
N PHE A 151 2.05 18.18 5.22
CA PHE A 151 1.17 18.72 6.24
C PHE A 151 -0.30 18.39 5.95
N PHE A 152 -1.11 18.41 6.99
CA PHE A 152 -2.55 18.25 6.94
C PHE A 152 -3.19 19.62 7.14
N LYS A 153 -3.99 20.09 6.19
CA LYS A 153 -4.80 21.29 6.44
C LYS A 153 -5.89 20.94 7.46
N LYS A 154 -5.87 21.60 8.61
CA LYS A 154 -7.01 21.55 9.53
C LYS A 154 -8.24 22.10 8.78
N ASN A 155 -9.25 21.25 8.55
CA ASN A 155 -10.56 21.75 8.17
C ASN A 155 -10.95 22.78 9.23
N LYS A 156 -11.09 24.05 8.85
CA LYS A 156 -11.79 25.03 9.66
C LYS A 156 -13.23 24.52 9.82
N LYS A 157 -13.49 23.70 10.83
CA LYS A 157 -14.84 23.58 11.37
C LYS A 157 -15.21 24.99 11.80
N ILE A 158 -16.09 25.61 11.05
CA ILE A 158 -16.80 26.80 11.48
C ILE A 158 -17.56 26.35 12.73
N VAL A 159 -17.00 26.70 13.90
CA VAL A 159 -17.74 26.64 15.14
C VAL A 159 -18.64 27.88 15.07
N SER A 160 -19.85 27.71 14.49
CA SER A 160 -20.94 28.64 14.73
C SER A 160 -21.40 28.40 16.16
N ASN A 161 -21.20 29.41 16.99
CA ASN A 161 -21.79 29.53 18.33
C ASN A 161 -23.30 29.30 18.30
#